data_7131316a2c03487c23fd6de0240b9185
#
_entry.id   7131316a2c03487c23fd6de0240b9185
#
_cell.length_a   1.000
_cell.length_b   1.000
_cell.length_c   1.000
_cell.angle_alpha   90.00
_cell.angle_beta   90.00
_cell.angle_gamma   90.00
#
_symmetry.space_group_name_H-M   'P 1'
#
loop_
_entity.id
_entity.type
_entity.pdbx_description
1 polymer ?
#
loop_
_entity_poly.entity_id
_entity_poly.type
_entity_poly.pdbx_seq_one_letter_code
_entity_poly.pdbx_strand_id
1 'polypeptide(L)'
;VSSRRASRKQIAITLPVEAGLTARDLVALGCRAEEEGFDYVVCGEVAGVDALVLLGAIAAKTSRVKIATGIIASTIRTPQLAAMGFATLGSLAPGRVTAGIGASSPIIVQQWHGLPFSKPLTATREFIEVFRSALRQEKVYFDGECVKSSGFLLQVDPQAPIPVWLGAINDKMLHLAGVAADGVFLTWCPPAEIPERMAVVTAGAVEAGRNPDDVEVVCSFWAYAGPDTSAAMETARRVVLQYAMVPTHQHAFVQSFPSLAAAAEAWNSGDRKTALSLLDDSVVQTMCAIGTAEQVADRVSAYHDNGVDVAIILPIATRQGAGDVAANTYFSVAGELRRRGLMKGSSSTESGTQWK
;
A
#
# COMPACT_ATOMS: atom_id res chain seq x y z
N VAL A 1 3.79 -20.13 23.74
CA VAL A 1 2.77 -19.42 22.94
C VAL A 1 2.84 -17.98 23.39
N SER A 2 3.62 -17.15 22.65
CA SER A 2 3.70 -15.70 22.88
C SER A 2 2.31 -15.11 22.61
N SER A 3 1.80 -14.30 23.52
CA SER A 3 0.57 -13.54 23.29
C SER A 3 0.90 -12.50 22.23
N ARG A 4 0.46 -12.71 21.00
CA ARG A 4 0.52 -11.70 19.94
C ARG A 4 0.02 -10.36 20.52
N ARG A 5 0.82 -9.30 20.35
CA ARG A 5 0.42 -7.94 20.73
C ARG A 5 -0.99 -7.69 20.23
N ALA A 6 -1.89 -7.26 21.12
CA ALA A 6 -3.29 -7.04 20.74
C ALA A 6 -3.32 -6.25 19.41
N SER A 7 -3.79 -6.91 18.35
CA SER A 7 -3.81 -6.35 16.98
C SER A 7 -4.51 -5.00 17.03
N ARG A 8 -3.82 -3.94 16.63
CA ARG A 8 -4.46 -2.63 16.45
C ARG A 8 -5.23 -2.70 15.15
N LYS A 9 -6.52 -3.00 15.23
CA LYS A 9 -7.42 -3.01 14.06
C LYS A 9 -7.54 -1.59 13.51
N GLN A 10 -6.61 -1.20 12.64
CA GLN A 10 -6.54 0.11 12.01
C GLN A 10 -7.09 0.06 10.58
N ILE A 11 -7.69 1.16 10.13
CA ILE A 11 -8.34 1.24 8.84
C ILE A 11 -7.78 2.43 8.08
N ALA A 12 -7.39 2.20 6.84
CA ALA A 12 -6.76 3.18 5.98
C ALA A 12 -7.48 3.32 4.63
N ILE A 13 -7.22 4.43 3.97
CA ILE A 13 -7.54 4.61 2.55
C ILE A 13 -6.28 4.77 1.72
N THR A 14 -6.30 4.29 0.48
CA THR A 14 -5.30 4.67 -0.54
C THR A 14 -5.88 5.76 -1.41
N LEU A 15 -5.16 6.87 -1.59
CA LEU A 15 -5.59 7.93 -2.49
C LEU A 15 -5.64 7.42 -3.94
N PRO A 16 -6.73 7.70 -4.70
CA PRO A 16 -6.92 7.22 -6.07
C PRO A 16 -6.14 8.08 -7.07
N VAL A 17 -4.81 8.02 -7.02
CA VAL A 17 -3.89 8.89 -7.76
C VAL A 17 -3.93 8.71 -9.28
N GLU A 18 -4.50 7.61 -9.77
CA GLU A 18 -4.65 7.32 -11.20
C GLU A 18 -6.05 7.65 -11.74
N ALA A 19 -6.93 8.18 -10.89
CA ALA A 19 -8.34 8.43 -11.22
C ALA A 19 -8.59 9.77 -11.96
N GLY A 20 -7.56 10.49 -12.35
CA GLY A 20 -7.68 11.78 -13.05
C GLY A 20 -8.08 12.95 -12.14
N LEU A 21 -7.98 12.77 -10.82
CA LEU A 21 -8.19 13.83 -9.83
C LEU A 21 -7.02 14.80 -9.80
N THR A 22 -7.30 16.08 -9.50
CA THR A 22 -6.23 17.04 -9.26
C THR A 22 -5.55 16.78 -7.91
N ALA A 23 -4.32 17.25 -7.75
CA ALA A 23 -3.64 17.16 -6.47
C ALA A 23 -4.43 17.86 -5.33
N ARG A 24 -5.20 18.91 -5.64
CA ARG A 24 -6.06 19.60 -4.68
C ARG A 24 -7.21 18.72 -4.21
N ASP A 25 -7.83 17.97 -5.12
CA ASP A 25 -8.91 17.02 -4.78
C ASP A 25 -8.38 15.90 -3.90
N LEU A 26 -7.19 15.36 -4.22
CA LEU A 26 -6.53 14.32 -3.42
C LEU A 26 -6.15 14.82 -2.01
N VAL A 27 -5.69 16.07 -1.88
CA VAL A 27 -5.44 16.68 -0.56
C VAL A 27 -6.74 16.82 0.22
N ALA A 28 -7.81 17.31 -0.42
CA ALA A 28 -9.11 17.46 0.24
C ALA A 28 -9.65 16.09 0.71
N LEU A 29 -9.51 15.05 -0.12
CA LEU A 29 -9.89 13.68 0.23
C LEU A 29 -9.09 13.15 1.44
N GLY A 30 -7.78 13.41 1.49
CA GLY A 30 -6.93 13.04 2.62
C GLY A 30 -7.30 13.77 3.92
N CYS A 31 -7.64 15.07 3.86
CA CYS A 31 -8.13 15.83 5.02
C CYS A 31 -9.47 15.27 5.52
N ARG A 32 -10.40 14.99 4.59
CA ARG A 32 -11.69 14.40 4.94
C ARG A 32 -11.55 13.01 5.55
N ALA A 33 -10.57 12.22 5.14
CA ALA A 33 -10.29 10.93 5.77
C ALA A 33 -9.96 11.07 7.27
N GLU A 34 -9.22 12.11 7.66
CA GLU A 34 -8.99 12.43 9.08
C GLU A 34 -10.28 12.77 9.81
N GLU A 35 -11.12 13.60 9.20
CA GLU A 35 -12.43 14.00 9.78
C GLU A 35 -13.33 12.80 10.00
N GLU A 36 -13.34 11.86 9.04
CA GLU A 36 -14.13 10.64 9.08
C GLU A 36 -13.54 9.55 10.00
N GLY A 37 -12.35 9.75 10.55
CA GLY A 37 -11.77 8.89 11.58
C GLY A 37 -10.91 7.74 11.04
N PHE A 38 -10.43 7.80 9.80
CA PHE A 38 -9.44 6.86 9.30
C PHE A 38 -8.10 7.01 10.02
N ASP A 39 -7.40 5.90 10.22
CA ASP A 39 -6.12 5.87 10.90
C ASP A 39 -4.96 6.27 9.99
N TYR A 40 -5.04 5.96 8.69
CA TYR A 40 -4.02 6.28 7.70
C TYR A 40 -4.61 6.80 6.39
N VAL A 41 -3.84 7.70 5.76
CA VAL A 41 -3.94 8.05 4.35
C VAL A 41 -2.69 7.53 3.66
N VAL A 42 -2.87 6.68 2.65
CA VAL A 42 -1.78 6.04 1.90
C VAL A 42 -1.72 6.60 0.49
N CYS A 43 -0.54 6.92 0.00
CA CYS A 43 -0.31 7.39 -1.36
C CYS A 43 0.67 6.46 -2.09
N GLY A 44 0.21 5.85 -3.19
CA GLY A 44 1.08 5.12 -4.12
C GLY A 44 1.81 6.06 -5.08
N GLU A 45 2.95 5.61 -5.62
CA GLU A 45 3.73 6.36 -6.61
C GLU A 45 3.97 5.48 -7.83
N VAL A 46 3.29 5.78 -8.95
CA VAL A 46 3.42 5.04 -10.21
C VAL A 46 3.64 6.01 -11.37
N ALA A 47 2.59 6.65 -11.88
CA ALA A 47 2.63 7.60 -12.99
C ALA A 47 1.70 8.81 -12.76
N GLY A 48 1.25 8.98 -11.54
CA GLY A 48 0.36 10.07 -11.12
C GLY A 48 1.12 11.20 -10.43
N VAL A 49 0.76 11.46 -9.18
CA VAL A 49 1.39 12.47 -8.34
C VAL A 49 2.68 11.95 -7.69
N ASP A 50 3.60 12.84 -7.37
CA ASP A 50 4.69 12.54 -6.44
C ASP A 50 4.11 12.34 -5.04
N ALA A 51 4.32 11.15 -4.47
CA ALA A 51 3.70 10.75 -3.21
C ALA A 51 4.16 11.64 -2.04
N LEU A 52 5.44 12.00 -1.97
CA LEU A 52 5.97 12.78 -0.85
C LEU A 52 5.50 14.24 -0.90
N VAL A 53 5.38 14.83 -2.10
CA VAL A 53 4.83 16.18 -2.27
C VAL A 53 3.37 16.22 -1.85
N LEU A 54 2.57 15.24 -2.29
CA LEU A 54 1.14 15.19 -1.94
C LEU A 54 0.94 14.94 -0.44
N LEU A 55 1.66 13.97 0.14
CA LEU A 55 1.59 13.65 1.55
C LEU A 55 2.07 14.82 2.43
N GLY A 56 3.04 15.62 1.96
CA GLY A 56 3.47 16.86 2.62
C GLY A 56 2.36 17.89 2.72
N ALA A 57 1.57 18.05 1.65
CA ALA A 57 0.42 18.95 1.65
C ALA A 57 -0.70 18.46 2.60
N ILE A 58 -0.92 17.14 2.69
CA ILE A 58 -1.87 16.54 3.63
C ILE A 58 -1.36 16.68 5.07
N ALA A 59 -0.07 16.39 5.31
CA ALA A 59 0.57 16.49 6.62
C ALA A 59 0.40 17.88 7.24
N ALA A 60 0.56 18.94 6.43
CA ALA A 60 0.43 20.33 6.85
C ALA A 60 -1.02 20.76 7.18
N LYS A 61 -2.02 19.99 6.73
CA LYS A 61 -3.44 20.28 6.93
C LYS A 61 -4.15 19.36 7.92
N THR A 62 -3.45 18.33 8.39
CA THR A 62 -3.98 17.31 9.31
C THR A 62 -3.17 17.24 10.59
N SER A 63 -3.74 16.70 11.66
CA SER A 63 -3.11 16.65 12.98
C SER A 63 -3.06 15.25 13.61
N ARG A 64 -3.87 14.29 13.12
CA ARG A 64 -4.06 12.97 13.73
C ARG A 64 -3.80 11.83 12.78
N VAL A 65 -4.34 11.92 11.55
CA VAL A 65 -4.22 10.83 10.57
C VAL A 65 -2.74 10.58 10.27
N LYS A 66 -2.34 9.33 10.28
CA LYS A 66 -1.03 8.91 9.85
C LYS A 66 -0.96 8.91 8.32
N ILE A 67 0.20 9.19 7.80
CA ILE A 67 0.47 9.23 6.36
C ILE A 67 1.53 8.19 6.00
N ALA A 68 1.29 7.47 4.91
CA ALA A 68 2.22 6.46 4.44
C ALA A 68 2.34 6.46 2.92
N THR A 69 3.49 6.09 2.40
CA THR A 69 3.59 5.71 1.00
C THR A 69 3.16 4.25 0.82
N GLY A 70 2.51 3.94 -0.29
CA GLY A 70 2.04 2.58 -0.56
C GLY A 70 2.18 2.17 -2.02
N ILE A 71 3.40 2.13 -2.50
CA ILE A 71 4.79 2.29 -2.01
C ILE A 71 5.55 3.32 -2.86
N ILE A 72 6.74 3.76 -2.43
CA ILE A 72 7.77 4.32 -3.30
C ILE A 72 8.76 3.24 -3.74
N ALA A 73 9.32 3.41 -4.93
CA ALA A 73 10.25 2.43 -5.51
C ALA A 73 11.69 2.64 -5.02
N SER A 74 12.24 1.65 -4.33
CA SER A 74 13.65 1.60 -3.91
C SER A 74 14.64 1.53 -5.09
N THR A 75 14.15 1.20 -6.28
CA THR A 75 14.93 1.07 -7.51
C THR A 75 14.92 2.34 -8.37
N ILE A 76 14.11 3.34 -8.01
CA ILE A 76 14.00 4.62 -8.73
C ILE A 76 14.58 5.77 -7.91
N ARG A 77 14.29 5.82 -6.61
CA ARG A 77 14.85 6.82 -5.69
C ARG A 77 16.11 6.29 -5.02
N THR A 78 17.11 7.17 -4.79
CA THR A 78 18.21 6.78 -3.91
C THR A 78 17.76 6.80 -2.45
N PRO A 79 18.33 5.97 -1.56
CA PRO A 79 17.95 5.96 -0.15
C PRO A 79 18.24 7.29 0.55
N GLN A 80 19.27 8.03 0.12
CA GLN A 80 19.58 9.35 0.65
C GLN A 80 18.50 10.37 0.28
N LEU A 81 18.07 10.42 -0.99
CA LEU A 81 16.99 11.31 -1.43
C LEU A 81 15.67 10.97 -0.75
N ALA A 82 15.37 9.68 -0.59
CA ALA A 82 14.21 9.23 0.15
C ALA A 82 14.28 9.67 1.63
N ALA A 83 15.44 9.50 2.29
CA ALA A 83 15.63 9.94 3.68
C ALA A 83 15.40 11.44 3.85
N MET A 84 15.88 12.28 2.91
CA MET A 84 15.58 13.71 2.92
C MET A 84 14.06 13.99 2.87
N GLY A 85 13.37 13.35 1.95
CA GLY A 85 11.92 13.53 1.80
C GLY A 85 11.13 13.07 3.02
N PHE A 86 11.43 11.87 3.53
CA PHE A 86 10.75 11.33 4.71
C PHE A 86 11.08 12.09 6.00
N ALA A 87 12.31 12.56 6.18
CA ALA A 87 12.66 13.40 7.32
C ALA A 87 11.93 14.75 7.26
N THR A 88 11.78 15.33 6.07
CA THR A 88 10.96 16.52 5.87
C THR A 88 9.50 16.26 6.24
N LEU A 89 8.92 15.15 5.77
CA LEU A 89 7.57 14.73 6.18
C LEU A 89 7.48 14.52 7.70
N GLY A 90 8.47 13.86 8.30
CA GLY A 90 8.56 13.63 9.73
C GLY A 90 8.54 14.93 10.53
N SER A 91 9.27 15.96 10.08
CA SER A 91 9.27 17.27 10.71
C SER A 91 7.94 18.02 10.59
N LEU A 92 7.16 17.77 9.50
CA LEU A 92 5.81 18.31 9.32
C LEU A 92 4.75 17.55 10.15
N ALA A 93 4.96 16.26 10.34
CA ALA A 93 4.00 15.35 10.97
C ALA A 93 4.69 14.36 11.93
N PRO A 94 5.26 14.84 13.05
CA PRO A 94 6.02 14.00 13.98
C PRO A 94 5.22 12.78 14.47
N GLY A 95 5.80 11.57 14.32
CA GLY A 95 5.18 10.31 14.75
C GLY A 95 4.00 9.83 13.90
N ARG A 96 3.69 10.51 12.79
CA ARG A 96 2.57 10.15 11.89
C ARG A 96 3.02 9.63 10.52
N VAL A 97 4.32 9.52 10.26
CA VAL A 97 4.88 9.15 8.96
C VAL A 97 5.34 7.69 8.97
N THR A 98 5.00 6.96 7.91
CA THR A 98 5.49 5.61 7.63
C THR A 98 6.01 5.53 6.21
N ALA A 99 7.20 4.93 6.03
CA ALA A 99 7.83 4.75 4.73
C ALA A 99 7.45 3.38 4.14
N GLY A 100 6.46 3.36 3.25
CA GLY A 100 6.17 2.18 2.44
C GLY A 100 7.12 2.12 1.25
N ILE A 101 7.93 1.08 1.17
CA ILE A 101 9.01 0.89 0.18
C ILE A 101 8.81 -0.43 -0.54
N GLY A 102 9.12 -0.50 -1.82
CA GLY A 102 9.09 -1.74 -2.59
C GLY A 102 10.00 -1.68 -3.81
N ALA A 103 10.20 -2.82 -4.47
CA ALA A 103 11.10 -2.92 -5.62
C ALA A 103 10.51 -2.35 -6.92
N SER A 104 9.18 -2.16 -7.00
CA SER A 104 8.48 -1.85 -8.26
C SER A 104 8.57 -3.00 -9.30
N SER A 105 8.45 -2.69 -10.58
CA SER A 105 8.44 -3.68 -11.67
C SER A 105 9.40 -3.31 -12.80
N PRO A 106 9.82 -4.30 -13.62
CA PRO A 106 10.67 -4.02 -14.80
C PRO A 106 10.04 -3.02 -15.78
N ILE A 107 8.71 -3.02 -15.91
CA ILE A 107 8.00 -2.11 -16.79
C ILE A 107 8.22 -0.66 -16.33
N ILE A 108 7.99 -0.38 -15.06
CA ILE A 108 8.13 0.96 -14.51
C ILE A 108 9.60 1.37 -14.50
N VAL A 109 10.48 0.53 -13.96
CA VAL A 109 11.90 0.89 -13.75
C VAL A 109 12.67 0.96 -15.06
N GLN A 110 12.55 -0.06 -15.93
CA GLN A 110 13.35 -0.12 -17.15
C GLN A 110 12.71 0.65 -18.30
N GLN A 111 11.40 0.46 -18.54
CA GLN A 111 10.77 1.05 -19.73
C GLN A 111 10.40 2.52 -19.52
N TRP A 112 9.91 2.89 -18.33
CA TRP A 112 9.49 4.28 -18.09
C TRP A 112 10.61 5.17 -17.58
N HIS A 113 11.46 4.64 -16.68
CA HIS A 113 12.54 5.44 -16.08
C HIS A 113 13.91 5.20 -16.72
N GLY A 114 14.09 4.18 -17.59
CA GLY A 114 15.37 3.89 -18.23
C GLY A 114 16.46 3.42 -17.26
N LEU A 115 16.06 2.93 -16.06
CA LEU A 115 16.98 2.49 -15.02
C LEU A 115 17.12 0.95 -15.04
N PRO A 116 18.25 0.40 -14.59
CA PRO A 116 18.42 -1.06 -14.52
C PRO A 116 17.51 -1.67 -13.44
N PHE A 117 16.84 -2.77 -13.77
CA PHE A 117 16.09 -3.59 -12.82
C PHE A 117 16.83 -4.93 -12.62
N SER A 118 17.94 -4.85 -11.90
CA SER A 118 18.74 -6.02 -11.54
C SER A 118 18.80 -6.18 -10.03
N LYS A 119 18.79 -7.44 -9.55
CA LYS A 119 18.92 -7.76 -8.12
C LYS A 119 17.97 -6.98 -7.20
N PRO A 120 16.65 -6.93 -7.52
CA PRO A 120 15.71 -6.08 -6.78
C PRO A 120 15.64 -6.40 -5.28
N LEU A 121 15.87 -7.66 -4.88
CA LEU A 121 15.92 -8.05 -3.47
C LEU A 121 17.13 -7.42 -2.76
N THR A 122 18.32 -7.52 -3.35
CA THR A 122 19.56 -6.93 -2.80
C THR A 122 19.44 -5.41 -2.78
N ALA A 123 19.00 -4.80 -3.87
CA ALA A 123 18.82 -3.34 -3.96
C ALA A 123 17.87 -2.83 -2.88
N THR A 124 16.76 -3.52 -2.64
CA THR A 124 15.78 -3.12 -1.60
C THR A 124 16.34 -3.31 -0.20
N ARG A 125 17.06 -4.40 0.07
CA ARG A 125 17.71 -4.63 1.37
C ARG A 125 18.74 -3.53 1.68
N GLU A 126 19.62 -3.24 0.72
CA GLU A 126 20.65 -2.21 0.88
C GLU A 126 20.06 -0.80 0.97
N PHE A 127 18.97 -0.55 0.22
CA PHE A 127 18.21 0.69 0.34
C PHE A 127 17.69 0.90 1.76
N ILE A 128 17.03 -0.10 2.36
CA ILE A 128 16.48 0.01 3.73
C ILE A 128 17.60 0.27 4.74
N GLU A 129 18.74 -0.40 4.61
CA GLU A 129 19.88 -0.24 5.51
C GLU A 129 20.44 1.20 5.48
N VAL A 130 20.74 1.72 4.28
CA VAL A 130 21.23 3.09 4.09
C VAL A 130 20.19 4.13 4.49
N PHE A 131 18.91 3.91 4.13
CA PHE A 131 17.80 4.78 4.51
C PHE A 131 17.65 4.92 6.04
N ARG A 132 17.69 3.80 6.76
CA ARG A 132 17.61 3.81 8.23
C ARG A 132 18.80 4.50 8.87
N SER A 133 20.04 4.23 8.40
CA SER A 133 21.25 4.89 8.90
C SER A 133 21.18 6.41 8.67
N ALA A 134 20.69 6.85 7.52
CA ALA A 134 20.48 8.25 7.24
C ALA A 134 19.45 8.90 8.19
N LEU A 135 18.31 8.24 8.43
CA LEU A 135 17.26 8.75 9.34
C LEU A 135 17.70 8.82 10.80
N ARG A 136 18.68 8.02 11.21
CA ARG A 136 19.33 8.14 12.55
C ARG A 136 20.35 9.27 12.62
N GLN A 137 20.51 10.06 11.53
CA GLN A 137 21.50 11.12 11.41
C GLN A 137 22.93 10.65 11.58
N GLU A 138 23.20 9.40 11.22
CA GLU A 138 24.54 8.85 11.16
C GLU A 138 25.22 9.27 9.86
N LYS A 139 26.54 9.51 9.91
CA LYS A 139 27.33 9.73 8.71
C LYS A 139 27.49 8.42 7.95
N VAL A 140 26.79 8.30 6.83
CA VAL A 140 26.62 7.03 6.10
C VAL A 140 27.83 6.74 5.21
N TYR A 141 28.51 5.64 5.50
CA TYR A 141 29.50 5.01 4.62
C TYR A 141 28.99 3.60 4.31
N PHE A 142 28.72 3.32 3.04
CA PHE A 142 28.17 2.05 2.60
C PHE A 142 28.69 1.71 1.21
N ASP A 143 29.29 0.53 1.06
CA ASP A 143 29.80 0.01 -0.22
C ASP A 143 29.12 -1.30 -0.56
N GLY A 144 27.82 -1.22 -0.89
CA GLY A 144 27.01 -2.36 -1.27
C GLY A 144 27.14 -2.69 -2.77
N GLU A 145 26.45 -3.72 -3.17
CA GLU A 145 26.42 -4.18 -4.56
C GLU A 145 25.56 -3.26 -5.44
N CYS A 146 24.43 -2.80 -4.91
CA CYS A 146 23.45 -1.98 -5.63
C CYS A 146 23.45 -0.51 -5.13
N VAL A 147 23.75 -0.30 -3.86
CA VAL A 147 23.72 1.02 -3.21
C VAL A 147 25.09 1.37 -2.71
N LYS A 148 25.49 2.64 -2.94
CA LYS A 148 26.74 3.18 -2.42
C LYS A 148 26.52 4.54 -1.76
N SER A 149 27.25 4.79 -0.67
CA SER A 149 27.26 6.08 0.02
C SER A 149 28.64 6.35 0.62
N SER A 150 29.10 7.56 0.48
CA SER A 150 30.41 7.96 1.03
C SER A 150 30.28 9.28 1.79
N GLY A 151 29.93 9.18 3.08
CA GLY A 151 29.89 10.32 3.98
C GLY A 151 28.62 11.19 3.91
N PHE A 152 27.52 10.67 3.38
CA PHE A 152 26.22 11.36 3.46
C PHE A 152 25.80 11.56 4.92
N LEU A 153 25.37 12.75 5.26
CA LEU A 153 24.83 13.10 6.57
C LEU A 153 23.54 13.89 6.41
N LEU A 154 22.44 13.33 6.87
CA LEU A 154 21.14 13.99 6.84
C LEU A 154 21.13 15.17 7.81
N GLN A 155 20.72 16.37 7.33
CA GLN A 155 20.69 17.60 8.12
C GLN A 155 19.32 17.89 8.74
N VAL A 156 18.29 17.14 8.34
CA VAL A 156 16.89 17.32 8.82
C VAL A 156 16.59 16.23 9.84
N ASP A 157 16.16 16.66 11.02
CA ASP A 157 15.67 15.74 12.07
C ASP A 157 14.21 15.32 11.75
N PRO A 158 13.90 14.03 11.62
CA PRO A 158 12.53 13.56 11.40
C PRO A 158 11.63 13.72 12.62
N GLN A 159 12.15 14.17 13.76
CA GLN A 159 11.45 14.42 15.04
C GLN A 159 10.85 13.18 15.72
N ALA A 160 10.74 12.07 15.01
CA ALA A 160 10.30 10.77 15.54
C ALA A 160 10.78 9.65 14.61
N PRO A 161 10.87 8.41 15.08
CA PRO A 161 11.17 7.25 14.25
C PRO A 161 10.15 7.11 13.10
N ILE A 162 10.65 6.80 11.90
CA ILE A 162 9.83 6.55 10.71
C ILE A 162 9.87 5.04 10.43
N PRO A 163 8.78 4.31 10.73
CA PRO A 163 8.69 2.89 10.42
C PRO A 163 8.76 2.62 8.92
N VAL A 164 9.30 1.47 8.56
CA VAL A 164 9.39 0.99 7.17
C VAL A 164 8.40 -0.15 6.96
N TRP A 165 7.45 0.02 6.04
CA TRP A 165 6.66 -1.07 5.49
C TRP A 165 7.30 -1.56 4.18
N LEU A 166 7.53 -2.86 4.06
CA LEU A 166 8.07 -3.43 2.82
C LEU A 166 6.96 -4.08 2.00
N GLY A 167 6.75 -3.57 0.78
CA GLY A 167 5.86 -4.17 -0.20
C GLY A 167 6.39 -5.53 -0.67
N ALA A 168 5.64 -6.60 -0.42
CA ALA A 168 6.06 -7.96 -0.69
C ALA A 168 4.91 -8.81 -1.25
N ILE A 169 5.24 -9.61 -2.29
CA ILE A 169 4.32 -10.57 -2.90
C ILE A 169 4.95 -11.96 -2.90
N ASN A 170 6.25 -12.05 -3.27
CA ASN A 170 6.97 -13.32 -3.40
C ASN A 170 7.71 -13.66 -2.10
N ASP A 171 7.91 -14.95 -1.83
CA ASP A 171 8.49 -15.46 -0.58
C ASP A 171 9.82 -14.80 -0.18
N LYS A 172 10.72 -14.55 -1.14
CA LYS A 172 11.99 -13.89 -0.85
C LYS A 172 11.82 -12.47 -0.32
N MET A 173 10.84 -11.72 -0.84
CA MET A 173 10.55 -10.38 -0.38
C MET A 173 9.75 -10.38 0.94
N LEU A 174 8.85 -11.38 1.12
CA LEU A 174 8.16 -11.63 2.39
C LEU A 174 9.17 -11.96 3.50
N HIS A 175 10.13 -12.84 3.23
CA HIS A 175 11.21 -13.16 4.16
C HIS A 175 12.05 -11.92 4.51
N LEU A 176 12.43 -11.11 3.49
CA LEU A 176 13.14 -9.84 3.71
C LEU A 176 12.35 -8.87 4.58
N ALA A 177 11.02 -8.83 4.45
CA ALA A 177 10.18 -8.00 5.32
C ALA A 177 10.33 -8.41 6.79
N GLY A 178 10.34 -9.71 7.08
CA GLY A 178 10.65 -10.22 8.42
C GLY A 178 12.04 -9.83 8.91
N VAL A 179 13.05 -9.95 8.05
CA VAL A 179 14.45 -9.64 8.38
C VAL A 179 14.65 -8.15 8.67
N ALA A 180 14.09 -7.25 7.86
CA ALA A 180 14.56 -5.86 7.80
C ALA A 180 13.48 -4.77 7.96
N ALA A 181 12.19 -5.07 7.86
CA ALA A 181 11.14 -4.07 7.90
C ALA A 181 10.40 -4.02 9.24
N ASP A 182 9.70 -2.91 9.53
CA ASP A 182 8.83 -2.76 10.71
C ASP A 182 7.41 -3.26 10.41
N GLY A 183 7.10 -3.44 9.13
CA GLY A 183 5.85 -4.06 8.69
C GLY A 183 5.98 -4.65 7.29
N VAL A 184 5.11 -5.61 6.99
CA VAL A 184 4.94 -6.16 5.64
C VAL A 184 3.69 -5.55 5.00
N PHE A 185 3.84 -4.99 3.79
CA PHE A 185 2.74 -4.45 3.03
C PHE A 185 2.33 -5.45 1.93
N LEU A 186 1.27 -6.19 2.22
CA LEU A 186 0.65 -7.14 1.31
C LEU A 186 -0.34 -6.41 0.40
N THR A 187 -0.27 -6.68 -0.89
CA THR A 187 -1.20 -6.09 -1.85
C THR A 187 -2.01 -7.22 -2.47
N TRP A 188 -3.35 -7.10 -2.38
CA TRP A 188 -4.30 -8.04 -2.98
C TRP A 188 -4.07 -9.50 -2.60
N CYS A 189 -3.76 -9.71 -1.35
CA CYS A 189 -3.70 -11.01 -0.75
C CYS A 189 -5.09 -11.32 -0.14
N PRO A 190 -5.76 -12.40 -0.52
CA PRO A 190 -7.02 -12.77 0.09
C PRO A 190 -6.88 -12.97 1.61
N PRO A 191 -7.90 -12.64 2.43
CA PRO A 191 -7.80 -12.79 3.88
C PRO A 191 -7.37 -14.19 4.33
N ALA A 192 -7.84 -15.23 3.65
CA ALA A 192 -7.51 -16.63 3.99
C ALA A 192 -6.02 -16.99 3.74
N GLU A 193 -5.31 -16.27 2.88
CA GLU A 193 -3.88 -16.51 2.58
C GLU A 193 -2.94 -15.74 3.54
N ILE A 194 -3.45 -14.79 4.33
CA ILE A 194 -2.62 -13.98 5.23
C ILE A 194 -1.78 -14.85 6.19
N PRO A 195 -2.34 -15.88 6.87
CA PRO A 195 -1.54 -16.71 7.77
C PRO A 195 -0.36 -17.42 7.09
N GLU A 196 -0.54 -17.90 5.85
CA GLU A 196 0.52 -18.55 5.08
C GLU A 196 1.63 -17.56 4.71
N ARG A 197 1.27 -16.36 4.22
CA ARG A 197 2.24 -15.30 3.93
C ARG A 197 3.00 -14.88 5.18
N MET A 198 2.31 -14.78 6.31
CA MET A 198 2.93 -14.43 7.59
C MET A 198 3.85 -15.50 8.15
N ALA A 199 3.68 -16.78 7.80
CA ALA A 199 4.63 -17.82 8.16
C ALA A 199 6.02 -17.55 7.56
N VAL A 200 6.10 -17.07 6.31
CA VAL A 200 7.35 -16.70 5.64
C VAL A 200 8.00 -15.46 6.29
N VAL A 201 7.18 -14.45 6.61
CA VAL A 201 7.65 -13.23 7.30
C VAL A 201 8.18 -13.58 8.68
N THR A 202 7.47 -14.44 9.42
CA THR A 202 7.87 -14.94 10.75
C THR A 202 9.21 -15.65 10.69
N ALA A 203 9.42 -16.51 9.70
CA ALA A 203 10.70 -17.21 9.50
C ALA A 203 11.85 -16.22 9.33
N GLY A 204 11.68 -15.18 8.50
CA GLY A 204 12.67 -14.12 8.30
C GLY A 204 12.97 -13.33 9.59
N ALA A 205 11.93 -13.00 10.37
CA ALA A 205 12.11 -12.28 11.63
C ALA A 205 12.90 -13.13 12.65
N VAL A 206 12.55 -14.41 12.80
CA VAL A 206 13.23 -15.34 13.69
C VAL A 206 14.71 -15.52 13.30
N GLU A 207 14.99 -15.71 12.00
CA GLU A 207 16.36 -15.82 11.47
C GLU A 207 17.20 -14.59 11.79
N ALA A 208 16.59 -13.40 11.74
CA ALA A 208 17.23 -12.14 12.09
C ALA A 208 17.30 -11.86 13.61
N GLY A 209 16.84 -12.78 14.46
CA GLY A 209 16.79 -12.59 15.91
C GLY A 209 15.78 -11.56 16.38
N ARG A 210 14.76 -11.26 15.56
CA ARG A 210 13.71 -10.29 15.85
C ARG A 210 12.46 -11.00 16.37
N ASN A 211 11.66 -10.28 17.16
CA ASN A 211 10.34 -10.77 17.54
C ASN A 211 9.37 -10.63 16.34
N PRO A 212 8.77 -11.72 15.81
CA PRO A 212 7.81 -11.65 14.72
C PRO A 212 6.58 -10.79 15.02
N ASP A 213 6.18 -10.68 16.29
CA ASP A 213 5.03 -9.87 16.71
C ASP A 213 5.29 -8.36 16.58
N ASP A 214 6.55 -7.94 16.37
CA ASP A 214 6.91 -6.54 16.10
C ASP A 214 6.76 -6.16 14.61
N VAL A 215 6.51 -7.13 13.72
CA VAL A 215 6.27 -6.87 12.31
C VAL A 215 4.78 -6.61 12.08
N GLU A 216 4.44 -5.36 11.74
CA GLU A 216 3.06 -4.94 11.46
C GLU A 216 2.55 -5.56 10.14
N VAL A 217 1.34 -6.07 10.14
CA VAL A 217 0.73 -6.69 8.96
C VAL A 217 -0.22 -5.70 8.29
N VAL A 218 0.14 -5.25 7.12
CA VAL A 218 -0.60 -4.26 6.34
C VAL A 218 -1.09 -4.90 5.06
N CYS A 219 -2.38 -4.76 4.73
CA CYS A 219 -2.91 -5.31 3.49
C CYS A 219 -3.84 -4.32 2.79
N SER A 220 -3.60 -4.08 1.49
CA SER A 220 -4.52 -3.31 0.65
C SER A 220 -5.35 -4.23 -0.24
N PHE A 221 -6.60 -3.86 -0.44
CA PHE A 221 -7.54 -4.57 -1.30
C PHE A 221 -8.43 -3.61 -2.06
N TRP A 222 -8.81 -3.97 -3.27
CA TRP A 222 -9.76 -3.19 -4.05
C TRP A 222 -11.16 -3.28 -3.50
N ALA A 223 -11.85 -2.14 -3.44
CA ALA A 223 -13.21 -2.06 -2.96
C ALA A 223 -14.07 -1.10 -3.78
N TYR A 224 -15.34 -1.45 -3.85
CA TYR A 224 -16.41 -0.60 -4.34
C TYR A 224 -17.63 -0.78 -3.45
N ALA A 225 -18.15 0.32 -2.91
CA ALA A 225 -19.42 0.35 -2.20
C ALA A 225 -20.39 1.26 -2.94
N GLY A 226 -21.42 0.66 -3.55
CA GLY A 226 -22.39 1.43 -4.32
C GLY A 226 -23.40 0.56 -5.08
N PRO A 227 -24.36 1.19 -5.78
CA PRO A 227 -25.45 0.47 -6.44
C PRO A 227 -25.04 -0.19 -7.76
N ASP A 228 -24.07 0.36 -8.49
CA ASP A 228 -23.64 -0.17 -9.80
C ASP A 228 -22.50 -1.17 -9.68
N THR A 229 -22.79 -2.32 -9.10
CA THR A 229 -21.82 -3.41 -8.93
C THR A 229 -21.38 -4.02 -10.25
N SER A 230 -22.20 -3.92 -11.32
CA SER A 230 -21.87 -4.47 -12.63
C SER A 230 -20.73 -3.69 -13.29
N ALA A 231 -20.80 -2.37 -13.32
CA ALA A 231 -19.72 -1.53 -13.85
C ALA A 231 -18.45 -1.62 -13.00
N ALA A 232 -18.59 -1.74 -11.68
CA ALA A 232 -17.47 -1.97 -10.78
C ALA A 232 -16.79 -3.31 -11.05
N MET A 233 -17.55 -4.39 -11.27
CA MET A 233 -17.03 -5.71 -11.62
C MET A 233 -16.26 -5.68 -12.95
N GLU A 234 -16.81 -5.02 -13.98
CA GLU A 234 -16.12 -4.89 -15.27
C GLU A 234 -14.77 -4.15 -15.13
N THR A 235 -14.75 -3.09 -14.33
CA THR A 235 -13.52 -2.35 -14.05
C THR A 235 -12.54 -3.23 -13.25
N ALA A 236 -13.01 -3.92 -12.22
CA ALA A 236 -12.20 -4.81 -11.39
C ALA A 236 -11.56 -5.93 -12.21
N ARG A 237 -12.28 -6.57 -13.15
CA ARG A 237 -11.71 -7.59 -14.05
C ARG A 237 -10.47 -7.08 -14.78
N ARG A 238 -10.52 -5.86 -15.32
CA ARG A 238 -9.38 -5.26 -16.02
C ARG A 238 -8.21 -4.99 -15.09
N VAL A 239 -8.50 -4.42 -13.94
CA VAL A 239 -7.46 -4.03 -12.97
C VAL A 239 -6.81 -5.26 -12.37
N VAL A 240 -7.58 -6.28 -11.96
CA VAL A 240 -7.07 -7.56 -11.43
C VAL A 240 -6.18 -8.24 -12.47
N LEU A 241 -6.65 -8.36 -13.72
CA LEU A 241 -5.84 -8.99 -14.77
C LEU A 241 -4.55 -8.23 -15.05
N GLN A 242 -4.62 -6.91 -15.20
CA GLN A 242 -3.45 -6.08 -15.47
C GLN A 242 -2.39 -6.22 -14.37
N TYR A 243 -2.82 -6.25 -13.12
CA TYR A 243 -1.91 -6.38 -11.99
C TYR A 243 -1.34 -7.80 -11.86
N ALA A 244 -2.19 -8.82 -11.96
CA ALA A 244 -1.76 -10.21 -11.90
C ALA A 244 -0.76 -10.55 -13.01
N MET A 245 -0.85 -9.88 -14.17
CA MET A 245 0.03 -10.13 -15.32
C MET A 245 1.34 -9.31 -15.30
N VAL A 246 1.60 -8.50 -14.28
CA VAL A 246 2.92 -7.88 -14.10
C VAL A 246 3.99 -8.97 -13.94
N PRO A 247 5.10 -8.94 -14.67
CA PRO A 247 6.09 -10.03 -14.69
C PRO A 247 6.58 -10.46 -13.31
N THR A 248 6.71 -9.54 -12.36
CA THR A 248 7.12 -9.84 -10.98
C THR A 248 6.01 -10.43 -10.12
N HIS A 249 4.76 -10.37 -10.57
CA HIS A 249 3.57 -10.82 -9.82
C HIS A 249 3.00 -12.12 -10.38
N GLN A 250 3.05 -12.31 -11.70
CA GLN A 250 2.33 -13.34 -12.45
C GLN A 250 2.49 -14.73 -11.84
N HIS A 251 3.72 -15.11 -11.46
CA HIS A 251 3.97 -16.42 -10.88
C HIS A 251 3.20 -16.63 -9.56
N ALA A 252 3.24 -15.67 -8.65
CA ALA A 252 2.55 -15.77 -7.37
C ALA A 252 1.02 -15.82 -7.54
N PHE A 253 0.48 -14.99 -8.46
CA PHE A 253 -0.95 -14.99 -8.72
C PHE A 253 -1.44 -16.26 -9.40
N VAL A 254 -0.69 -16.85 -10.34
CA VAL A 254 -1.05 -18.13 -10.95
C VAL A 254 -0.95 -19.29 -9.95
N GLN A 255 -0.03 -19.22 -8.97
CA GLN A 255 0.01 -20.19 -7.88
C GLN A 255 -1.24 -20.10 -6.98
N SER A 256 -1.62 -18.88 -6.56
CA SER A 256 -2.83 -18.68 -5.73
C SER A 256 -4.11 -18.97 -6.50
N PHE A 257 -4.13 -18.71 -7.79
CA PHE A 257 -5.29 -18.88 -8.66
C PHE A 257 -4.92 -19.64 -9.93
N PRO A 258 -4.88 -20.98 -9.91
CA PRO A 258 -4.52 -21.80 -11.08
C PRO A 258 -5.38 -21.53 -12.32
N SER A 259 -6.63 -21.07 -12.15
CA SER A 259 -7.50 -20.65 -13.26
C SER A 259 -6.95 -19.48 -14.09
N LEU A 260 -6.00 -18.71 -13.54
CA LEU A 260 -5.31 -17.64 -14.28
C LEU A 260 -4.29 -18.14 -15.32
N ALA A 261 -3.92 -19.41 -15.32
CA ALA A 261 -2.88 -19.93 -16.22
C ALA A 261 -3.19 -19.67 -17.70
N ALA A 262 -4.40 -20.00 -18.16
CA ALA A 262 -4.84 -19.76 -19.54
C ALA A 262 -4.91 -18.26 -19.87
N ALA A 263 -5.36 -17.43 -18.95
CA ALA A 263 -5.36 -15.97 -19.12
C ALA A 263 -3.93 -15.42 -19.22
N ALA A 264 -2.98 -15.97 -18.46
CA ALA A 264 -1.57 -15.60 -18.52
C ALA A 264 -0.92 -15.98 -19.85
N GLU A 265 -1.22 -17.15 -20.41
CA GLU A 265 -0.75 -17.54 -21.74
C GLU A 265 -1.26 -16.61 -22.83
N ALA A 266 -2.56 -16.31 -22.84
CA ALA A 266 -3.16 -15.35 -23.76
C ALA A 266 -2.55 -13.95 -23.61
N TRP A 267 -2.34 -13.51 -22.37
CA TRP A 267 -1.68 -12.22 -22.08
C TRP A 267 -0.26 -12.17 -22.63
N ASN A 268 0.53 -13.20 -22.40
CA ASN A 268 1.94 -13.25 -22.83
C ASN A 268 2.07 -13.33 -24.37
N SER A 269 1.08 -13.92 -25.06
CA SER A 269 1.00 -13.90 -26.53
C SER A 269 0.50 -12.57 -27.12
N GLY A 270 0.11 -11.60 -26.27
CA GLY A 270 -0.42 -10.29 -26.69
C GLY A 270 -1.93 -10.23 -26.87
N ASP A 271 -2.66 -11.34 -26.74
CA ASP A 271 -4.12 -11.38 -26.88
C ASP A 271 -4.82 -10.96 -25.58
N ARG A 272 -4.88 -9.64 -25.39
CA ARG A 272 -5.49 -9.01 -24.20
C ARG A 272 -6.98 -9.28 -24.08
N LYS A 273 -7.67 -9.41 -25.21
CA LYS A 273 -9.13 -9.62 -25.25
C LYS A 273 -9.46 -11.04 -24.76
N THR A 274 -8.77 -12.05 -25.29
CA THR A 274 -8.91 -13.43 -24.84
C THR A 274 -8.49 -13.58 -23.37
N ALA A 275 -7.37 -12.97 -22.96
CA ALA A 275 -6.93 -13.01 -21.56
C ALA A 275 -8.02 -12.48 -20.61
N LEU A 276 -8.70 -11.37 -20.95
CA LEU A 276 -9.78 -10.81 -20.15
C LEU A 276 -11.02 -11.72 -20.14
N SER A 277 -11.33 -12.37 -21.25
CA SER A 277 -12.49 -13.29 -21.33
C SER A 277 -12.28 -14.59 -20.55
N LEU A 278 -11.03 -15.01 -20.36
CA LEU A 278 -10.66 -16.19 -19.57
C LEU A 278 -10.57 -15.93 -18.07
N LEU A 279 -10.63 -14.66 -17.63
CA LEU A 279 -10.59 -14.35 -16.20
C LEU A 279 -11.90 -14.76 -15.54
N ASP A 280 -11.80 -15.68 -14.58
CA ASP A 280 -12.93 -16.14 -13.78
C ASP A 280 -13.38 -15.05 -12.77
N ASP A 281 -14.68 -14.81 -12.68
CA ASP A 281 -15.25 -13.85 -11.73
C ASP A 281 -14.98 -14.21 -10.27
N SER A 282 -14.79 -15.49 -9.97
CA SER A 282 -14.43 -15.94 -8.61
C SER A 282 -13.06 -15.37 -8.17
N VAL A 283 -12.11 -15.25 -9.10
CA VAL A 283 -10.82 -14.59 -8.82
C VAL A 283 -11.02 -13.12 -8.44
N VAL A 284 -11.85 -12.41 -9.23
CA VAL A 284 -12.15 -11.00 -8.95
C VAL A 284 -12.86 -10.83 -7.61
N GLN A 285 -13.85 -11.66 -7.32
CA GLN A 285 -14.61 -11.64 -6.05
C GLN A 285 -13.73 -11.98 -4.84
N THR A 286 -12.74 -12.86 -5.03
CA THR A 286 -11.78 -13.20 -3.97
C THR A 286 -10.83 -12.02 -3.69
N MET A 287 -10.37 -11.35 -4.73
CA MET A 287 -9.40 -10.25 -4.65
C MET A 287 -10.03 -8.89 -4.29
N CYS A 288 -11.30 -8.68 -4.65
CA CYS A 288 -11.99 -7.40 -4.51
C CYS A 288 -13.19 -7.52 -3.57
N ALA A 289 -13.56 -6.41 -2.93
CA ALA A 289 -14.80 -6.27 -2.18
C ALA A 289 -15.75 -5.35 -2.96
N ILE A 290 -16.74 -5.92 -3.67
CA ILE A 290 -17.68 -5.17 -4.51
C ILE A 290 -19.09 -5.43 -4.01
N GLY A 291 -19.82 -4.37 -3.62
CA GLY A 291 -21.20 -4.53 -3.12
C GLY A 291 -21.68 -3.34 -2.31
N THR A 292 -22.37 -3.64 -1.22
CA THR A 292 -22.81 -2.62 -0.26
C THR A 292 -21.69 -2.21 0.71
N ALA A 293 -21.86 -1.11 1.41
CA ALA A 293 -20.93 -0.69 2.47
C ALA A 293 -20.76 -1.77 3.54
N GLU A 294 -21.84 -2.52 3.84
CA GLU A 294 -21.84 -3.64 4.78
C GLU A 294 -20.90 -4.76 4.31
N GLN A 295 -21.02 -5.18 3.03
CA GLN A 295 -20.18 -6.22 2.45
C GLN A 295 -18.69 -5.83 2.41
N VAL A 296 -18.39 -4.56 2.14
CA VAL A 296 -17.00 -4.06 2.20
C VAL A 296 -16.49 -4.03 3.64
N ALA A 297 -17.34 -3.65 4.61
CA ALA A 297 -16.98 -3.70 6.03
C ALA A 297 -16.77 -5.14 6.54
N ASP A 298 -17.51 -6.12 6.01
CA ASP A 298 -17.27 -7.55 6.27
C ASP A 298 -15.89 -7.97 5.79
N ARG A 299 -15.45 -7.50 4.61
CA ARG A 299 -14.11 -7.76 4.10
C ARG A 299 -13.02 -7.14 4.99
N VAL A 300 -13.21 -5.91 5.49
CA VAL A 300 -12.30 -5.29 6.47
C VAL A 300 -12.20 -6.16 7.73
N SER A 301 -13.35 -6.62 8.25
CA SER A 301 -13.38 -7.50 9.42
C SER A 301 -12.64 -8.81 9.16
N ALA A 302 -12.85 -9.43 7.98
CA ALA A 302 -12.17 -10.68 7.59
C ALA A 302 -10.63 -10.50 7.54
N TYR A 303 -10.11 -9.36 7.07
CA TYR A 303 -8.67 -9.08 7.13
C TYR A 303 -8.16 -9.01 8.57
N HIS A 304 -8.84 -8.27 9.42
CA HIS A 304 -8.45 -8.16 10.83
C HIS A 304 -8.52 -9.49 11.57
N ASP A 305 -9.52 -10.32 11.28
CA ASP A 305 -9.69 -11.63 11.91
C ASP A 305 -8.63 -12.64 11.45
N ASN A 306 -8.02 -12.41 10.28
CA ASN A 306 -6.86 -13.16 9.78
C ASN A 306 -5.52 -12.51 10.12
N GLY A 307 -5.49 -11.52 11.00
CA GLY A 307 -4.28 -10.98 11.60
C GLY A 307 -3.68 -9.77 10.89
N VAL A 308 -4.42 -9.09 10.03
CA VAL A 308 -4.02 -7.79 9.48
C VAL A 308 -4.20 -6.70 10.53
N ASP A 309 -3.15 -5.91 10.76
CA ASP A 309 -3.16 -4.78 11.69
C ASP A 309 -3.76 -3.52 11.02
N VAL A 310 -3.42 -3.29 9.74
CA VAL A 310 -3.89 -2.14 8.96
C VAL A 310 -4.56 -2.64 7.68
N ALA A 311 -5.89 -2.56 7.61
CA ALA A 311 -6.65 -2.86 6.39
C ALA A 311 -6.81 -1.58 5.56
N ILE A 312 -6.32 -1.60 4.30
CA ILE A 312 -6.29 -0.44 3.43
C ILE A 312 -7.30 -0.61 2.31
N ILE A 313 -8.26 0.29 2.25
CA ILE A 313 -9.28 0.33 1.19
C ILE A 313 -8.70 1.06 -0.02
N LEU A 314 -8.58 0.38 -1.16
CA LEU A 314 -8.21 0.94 -2.45
C LEU A 314 -9.46 0.98 -3.35
N PRO A 315 -9.95 2.15 -3.79
CA PRO A 315 -11.23 2.23 -4.47
C PRO A 315 -11.12 1.73 -5.91
N ILE A 316 -12.10 0.94 -6.34
CA ILE A 316 -12.33 0.67 -7.76
C ILE A 316 -13.01 1.90 -8.33
N ALA A 317 -12.24 2.80 -8.92
CA ALA A 317 -12.73 4.05 -9.49
C ALA A 317 -12.68 3.99 -11.02
N THR A 318 -13.78 4.32 -11.67
CA THR A 318 -13.84 4.51 -13.12
C THR A 318 -13.35 5.91 -13.47
N ARG A 319 -12.85 6.12 -14.69
CA ARG A 319 -12.32 7.44 -15.12
C ARG A 319 -13.33 8.57 -14.99
N GLN A 320 -14.62 8.29 -15.19
CA GLN A 320 -15.68 9.28 -15.08
C GLN A 320 -16.28 9.25 -13.67
N GLY A 321 -16.23 10.39 -12.96
CA GLY A 321 -16.72 10.48 -11.58
C GLY A 321 -15.88 9.73 -10.54
N ALA A 322 -14.62 9.44 -10.85
CA ALA A 322 -13.74 8.63 -10.01
C ALA A 322 -13.59 9.18 -8.57
N GLY A 323 -13.58 10.49 -8.40
CA GLY A 323 -13.51 11.14 -7.09
C GLY A 323 -14.75 10.85 -6.24
N ASP A 324 -15.93 10.98 -6.84
CA ASP A 324 -17.20 10.72 -6.15
C ASP A 324 -17.35 9.23 -5.80
N VAL A 325 -16.96 8.34 -6.72
CA VAL A 325 -16.97 6.89 -6.48
C VAL A 325 -16.03 6.51 -5.33
N ALA A 326 -14.81 7.06 -5.32
CA ALA A 326 -13.85 6.84 -4.24
C ALA A 326 -14.37 7.38 -2.91
N ALA A 327 -14.83 8.63 -2.88
CA ALA A 327 -15.39 9.27 -1.70
C ALA A 327 -16.60 8.50 -1.15
N ASN A 328 -17.52 8.11 -2.04
CA ASN A 328 -18.69 7.33 -1.65
C ASN A 328 -18.28 5.97 -1.04
N THR A 329 -17.35 5.26 -1.68
CA THR A 329 -16.85 3.97 -1.15
C THR A 329 -16.25 4.16 0.24
N TYR A 330 -15.32 5.09 0.43
CA TYR A 330 -14.67 5.29 1.72
C TYR A 330 -15.64 5.67 2.82
N PHE A 331 -16.47 6.67 2.56
CA PHE A 331 -17.26 7.28 3.63
C PHE A 331 -18.52 6.51 3.97
N SER A 332 -19.11 5.80 3.00
CA SER A 332 -20.19 4.86 3.32
C SER A 332 -19.69 3.67 4.14
N VAL A 333 -18.49 3.15 3.80
CA VAL A 333 -17.85 2.07 4.57
C VAL A 333 -17.45 2.56 5.96
N ALA A 334 -16.90 3.78 6.10
CA ALA A 334 -16.58 4.37 7.39
C ALA A 334 -17.83 4.50 8.29
N GLY A 335 -18.97 4.92 7.71
CA GLY A 335 -20.27 4.96 8.41
C GLY A 335 -20.68 3.59 8.95
N GLU A 336 -20.52 2.53 8.13
CA GLU A 336 -20.82 1.16 8.56
C GLU A 336 -19.86 0.67 9.65
N LEU A 337 -18.57 0.90 9.49
CA LEU A 337 -17.55 0.51 10.47
C LEU A 337 -17.75 1.21 11.84
N ARG A 338 -18.20 2.46 11.83
CA ARG A 338 -18.59 3.18 13.06
C ARG A 338 -19.81 2.53 13.72
N ARG A 339 -20.84 2.17 12.96
CA ARG A 339 -22.03 1.45 13.49
C ARG A 339 -21.65 0.12 14.16
N ARG A 340 -20.61 -0.54 13.67
CA ARG A 340 -20.05 -1.79 14.24
C ARG A 340 -19.08 -1.54 15.40
N GLY A 341 -18.76 -0.30 15.74
CA GLY A 341 -17.75 0.04 16.76
C GLY A 341 -16.30 -0.26 16.36
N LEU A 342 -16.04 -0.46 15.06
CA LEU A 342 -14.72 -0.76 14.51
C LEU A 342 -13.93 0.50 14.14
N MET A 343 -14.61 1.65 14.06
CA MET A 343 -14.00 2.99 13.89
C MET A 343 -14.49 3.95 14.95
N LYS A 344 -13.65 4.90 15.32
CA LYS A 344 -14.05 6.01 16.21
C LYS A 344 -15.05 6.92 15.50
N GLY A 345 -15.88 7.63 16.27
CA GLY A 345 -16.80 8.62 15.74
C GLY A 345 -16.09 9.75 15.00
N SER A 346 -16.72 10.30 13.96
CA SER A 346 -16.21 11.49 13.28
C SER A 346 -16.14 12.66 14.27
N SER A 347 -15.05 13.42 14.24
CA SER A 347 -14.99 14.70 14.96
C SER A 347 -15.79 15.71 14.11
N SER A 348 -17.10 15.81 14.37
CA SER A 348 -17.95 16.80 13.71
C SER A 348 -17.56 18.21 14.15
N THR A 349 -16.75 18.89 13.35
CA THR A 349 -16.88 20.32 13.17
C THR A 349 -17.78 20.50 11.94
N GLU A 350 -19.00 21.01 12.16
CA GLU A 350 -19.89 21.41 11.08
C GLU A 350 -19.22 22.46 10.20
N SER A 351 -18.62 22.03 9.11
CA SER A 351 -18.26 22.91 7.99
C SER A 351 -18.80 22.27 6.71
N GLY A 352 -20.02 22.65 6.37
CA GLY A 352 -20.64 22.31 5.10
C GLY A 352 -19.87 22.92 3.93
N THR A 353 -18.97 22.16 3.36
CA THR A 353 -18.37 22.49 2.07
C THR A 353 -19.07 21.63 1.01
N GLN A 354 -20.05 22.26 0.33
CA GLN A 354 -20.61 21.68 -0.90
C GLN A 354 -19.53 21.67 -1.98
N TRP A 355 -19.30 20.52 -2.55
CA TRP A 355 -18.48 20.36 -3.76
C TRP A 355 -19.23 21.00 -4.95
N LYS A 356 -18.63 22.01 -5.60
CA LYS A 356 -19.05 22.54 -6.89
C LYS A 356 -18.08 22.09 -7.97
#